data_abb890f30ae7edb5a18efdef00bf8c74
#
_entry.id   abb890f30ae7edb5a18efdef00bf8c74
#
_cell.length_a   1.000
_cell.length_b   1.000
_cell.length_c   1.000
_cell.angle_alpha   90.00
_cell.angle_beta   90.00
_cell.angle_gamma   90.00
#
_symmetry.space_group_name_H-M   'P 1'
#
loop_
_entity.id
_entity.type
_entity.pdbx_description
1 polymer ?
#
loop_
_entity_poly.entity_id
_entity_poly.type
_entity_poly.pdbx_seq_one_letter_code
_entity_poly.pdbx_strand_id
1 'polypeptide(L)'
;MISAERSYDVVILGSGIAGLAGALAAHEFGLQSVILEKAASIGGATVHSYGLIWVGQNHLAQAAGCSESRDEVLAYMRFLGGGNVDDDRLTAFVDWSPEVLRFFERCGVRFRVVRGVTDHYYDEVPGSHAFSRSVEADLISGFELGDWRERVAVPHDVPCFVTAEEQIAWGGVNSAPHWNAALVQQRNRQDMRGKGLGLVCQFLRAVLHRGVTVLTNQNVRRLAADNGRVTGSSSVPASLSERVTALFSRLAVMAQTRR
;
A
#
# COMPACT_ATOMS: atom_id res chain seq x y z
N MET A 1 18.48 16.47 26.61
CA MET A 1 17.79 17.33 25.61
C MET A 1 16.32 16.97 25.67
N ILE A 2 15.45 17.90 26.05
CA ILE A 2 14.01 17.71 26.05
C ILE A 2 13.59 17.67 24.58
N SER A 3 13.15 16.50 24.10
CA SER A 3 12.56 16.37 22.78
C SER A 3 11.34 17.29 22.72
N ALA A 4 11.31 18.22 21.77
CA ALA A 4 10.16 19.06 21.55
C ALA A 4 8.92 18.19 21.31
N GLU A 5 7.88 18.37 22.10
CA GLU A 5 6.59 17.70 21.87
C GLU A 5 6.07 18.18 20.51
N ARG A 6 5.91 17.22 19.59
CA ARG A 6 5.27 17.48 18.29
C ARG A 6 3.82 17.00 18.37
N SER A 7 2.91 17.85 17.97
CA SER A 7 1.48 17.51 17.86
C SER A 7 1.14 17.20 16.41
N TYR A 8 0.33 16.19 16.22
CA TYR A 8 -0.21 15.77 14.91
C TYR A 8 -1.69 15.49 15.07
N ASP A 9 -2.45 15.71 14.00
CA ASP A 9 -3.88 15.36 13.96
C ASP A 9 -4.06 13.84 13.88
N VAL A 10 -3.14 13.13 13.17
CA VAL A 10 -3.20 11.70 12.98
C VAL A 10 -1.82 11.06 13.20
N VAL A 11 -1.76 10.04 14.04
CA VAL A 11 -0.59 9.18 14.21
C VAL A 11 -0.86 7.82 13.57
N ILE A 12 -0.04 7.45 12.60
CA ILE A 12 -0.18 6.22 11.81
C ILE A 12 0.90 5.24 12.26
N LEU A 13 0.48 4.03 12.60
CA LEU A 13 1.37 2.97 13.09
C LEU A 13 1.64 1.98 11.97
N GLY A 14 2.89 1.97 11.50
CA GLY A 14 3.37 1.12 10.42
C GLY A 14 3.37 1.80 9.05
N SER A 15 4.35 1.40 8.23
CA SER A 15 4.62 1.95 6.90
C SER A 15 4.31 0.98 5.75
N GLY A 16 3.49 -0.05 6.01
CA GLY A 16 2.89 -0.84 4.95
C GLY A 16 1.90 -0.01 4.13
N ILE A 17 1.33 -0.61 3.07
CA ILE A 17 0.44 0.12 2.15
C ILE A 17 -0.72 0.81 2.86
N ALA A 18 -1.33 0.19 3.87
CA ALA A 18 -2.42 0.78 4.62
C ALA A 18 -2.02 2.06 5.35
N GLY A 19 -0.81 2.08 5.96
CA GLY A 19 -0.30 3.26 6.63
C GLY A 19 0.02 4.39 5.65
N LEU A 20 0.67 4.09 4.54
CA LEU A 20 0.97 5.06 3.49
C LEU A 20 -0.31 5.63 2.87
N ALA A 21 -1.30 4.78 2.60
CA ALA A 21 -2.62 5.19 2.11
C ALA A 21 -3.36 6.10 3.10
N GLY A 22 -3.32 5.73 4.39
CA GLY A 22 -3.91 6.54 5.46
C GLY A 22 -3.28 7.93 5.57
N ALA A 23 -1.96 8.04 5.35
CA ALA A 23 -1.27 9.33 5.35
C ALA A 23 -1.69 10.23 4.17
N LEU A 24 -1.85 9.63 2.97
CA LEU A 24 -2.36 10.36 1.81
C LEU A 24 -3.80 10.84 2.04
N ALA A 25 -4.65 9.98 2.61
CA ALA A 25 -6.02 10.35 2.96
C ALA A 25 -6.07 11.46 4.01
N ALA A 26 -5.26 11.37 5.08
CA ALA A 26 -5.19 12.43 6.08
C ALA A 26 -4.78 13.77 5.48
N HIS A 27 -3.80 13.76 4.58
CA HIS A 27 -3.35 14.98 3.90
C HIS A 27 -4.45 15.59 3.03
N GLU A 28 -5.26 14.78 2.32
CA GLU A 28 -6.39 15.24 1.50
C GLU A 28 -7.42 16.02 2.34
N PHE A 29 -7.61 15.62 3.59
CA PHE A 29 -8.47 16.34 4.55
C PHE A 29 -7.77 17.49 5.27
N GLY A 30 -6.56 17.88 4.86
CA GLY A 30 -5.79 18.96 5.47
C GLY A 30 -5.23 18.63 6.85
N LEU A 31 -5.19 17.34 7.23
CA LEU A 31 -4.70 16.90 8.53
C LEU A 31 -3.19 16.68 8.50
N GLN A 32 -2.51 17.11 9.56
CA GLN A 32 -1.10 16.82 9.77
C GLN A 32 -0.95 15.40 10.33
N SER A 33 -0.21 14.57 9.62
CA SER A 33 0.02 13.20 10.04
C SER A 33 1.49 12.85 10.20
N VAL A 34 1.75 11.80 11.01
CA VAL A 34 3.07 11.18 11.16
C VAL A 34 2.94 9.68 11.02
N ILE A 35 3.87 9.07 10.29
CA ILE A 35 4.01 7.62 10.22
C ILE A 35 5.13 7.18 11.17
N LEU A 36 4.82 6.26 12.08
CA LEU A 36 5.76 5.63 13.00
C LEU A 36 5.98 4.18 12.57
N GLU A 37 7.18 3.87 12.07
CA GLU A 37 7.57 2.53 11.66
C GLU A 37 8.54 1.93 12.69
N LYS A 38 8.23 0.72 13.18
CA LYS A 38 9.09 0.05 14.19
C LYS A 38 10.41 -0.44 13.62
N ALA A 39 10.43 -0.86 12.36
CA ALA A 39 11.63 -1.32 11.68
C ALA A 39 12.52 -0.16 11.25
N ALA A 40 13.77 -0.46 10.91
CA ALA A 40 14.68 0.50 10.27
C ALA A 40 14.26 0.79 8.81
N SER A 41 13.48 -0.10 8.21
CA SER A 41 13.05 -0.03 6.81
C SER A 41 11.54 0.09 6.67
N ILE A 42 11.13 0.75 5.59
CA ILE A 42 9.75 1.02 5.20
C ILE A 42 9.19 -0.16 4.38
N GLY A 43 7.89 -0.42 4.50
CA GLY A 43 7.13 -1.26 3.56
C GLY A 43 6.41 -2.45 4.19
N GLY A 44 6.85 -2.92 5.36
CA GLY A 44 6.22 -4.03 6.08
C GLY A 44 6.03 -5.26 5.19
N ALA A 45 4.92 -5.99 5.37
CA ALA A 45 4.61 -7.18 4.56
C ALA A 45 4.29 -6.85 3.10
N THR A 46 3.94 -5.61 2.78
CA THR A 46 3.54 -5.22 1.41
C THR A 46 4.66 -5.43 0.41
N VAL A 47 5.92 -5.17 0.77
CA VAL A 47 7.06 -5.33 -0.16
C VAL A 47 7.26 -6.78 -0.62
N HIS A 48 6.82 -7.75 0.18
CA HIS A 48 6.90 -9.18 -0.13
C HIS A 48 5.72 -9.69 -0.96
N SER A 49 4.73 -8.85 -1.25
CA SER A 49 3.56 -9.20 -2.05
C SER A 49 3.80 -9.01 -3.54
N TYR A 50 2.91 -9.59 -4.36
CA TYR A 50 2.86 -9.28 -5.79
C TYR A 50 2.33 -7.87 -6.09
N GLY A 51 1.86 -7.14 -5.09
CA GLY A 51 1.37 -5.76 -5.25
C GLY A 51 0.10 -5.64 -6.07
N LEU A 52 -0.63 -6.73 -6.25
CA LEU A 52 -1.91 -6.74 -6.94
C LEU A 52 -3.00 -6.18 -6.02
N ILE A 53 -3.80 -5.31 -6.57
CA ILE A 53 -4.99 -4.74 -5.93
C ILE A 53 -6.19 -5.15 -6.76
N TRP A 54 -7.19 -5.73 -6.12
CA TRP A 54 -8.43 -6.11 -6.79
C TRP A 54 -9.43 -4.95 -6.72
N VAL A 55 -9.90 -4.49 -7.89
CA VAL A 55 -10.85 -3.37 -8.02
C VAL A 55 -11.80 -3.68 -9.15
N GLY A 56 -13.06 -3.96 -8.82
CA GLY A 56 -14.13 -4.08 -9.82
C GLY A 56 -14.45 -2.72 -10.46
N GLN A 57 -15.02 -2.74 -11.66
CA GLN A 57 -15.46 -1.56 -12.41
C GLN A 57 -14.39 -0.45 -12.56
N ASN A 58 -13.12 -0.80 -12.54
CA ASN A 58 -12.06 0.20 -12.61
C ASN A 58 -11.93 0.76 -14.04
N HIS A 59 -11.59 2.03 -14.13
CA HIS A 59 -11.47 2.75 -15.39
C HIS A 59 -10.30 2.27 -16.27
N LEU A 60 -9.28 1.65 -15.68
CA LEU A 60 -8.15 1.08 -16.43
C LEU A 60 -8.58 -0.15 -17.24
N ALA A 61 -9.43 -0.99 -16.65
CA ALA A 61 -10.04 -2.11 -17.36
C ALA A 61 -10.98 -1.63 -18.47
N GLN A 62 -11.79 -0.60 -18.20
CA GLN A 62 -12.66 0.01 -19.22
C GLN A 62 -11.84 0.55 -20.39
N ALA A 63 -10.74 1.25 -20.12
CA ALA A 63 -9.83 1.74 -21.16
C ALA A 63 -9.14 0.59 -21.95
N ALA A 64 -8.99 -0.58 -21.32
CA ALA A 64 -8.47 -1.80 -21.98
C ALA A 64 -9.55 -2.60 -22.73
N GLY A 65 -10.79 -2.08 -22.83
CA GLY A 65 -11.91 -2.68 -23.57
C GLY A 65 -12.69 -3.73 -22.76
N CYS A 66 -12.51 -3.78 -21.45
CA CYS A 66 -13.25 -4.66 -20.56
C CYS A 66 -14.24 -3.85 -19.72
N SER A 67 -15.53 -4.13 -19.89
CA SER A 67 -16.59 -3.52 -19.11
C SER A 67 -17.34 -4.58 -18.30
N GLU A 68 -17.78 -4.20 -17.12
CA GLU A 68 -18.57 -5.04 -16.23
C GLU A 68 -19.60 -4.19 -15.49
N SER A 69 -20.69 -4.81 -15.09
CA SER A 69 -21.71 -4.16 -14.29
C SER A 69 -21.40 -4.26 -12.79
N ARG A 70 -21.96 -3.32 -12.03
CA ARG A 70 -21.90 -3.36 -10.57
C ARG A 70 -22.46 -4.66 -9.99
N ASP A 71 -23.55 -5.15 -10.59
CA ASP A 71 -24.24 -6.35 -10.12
C ASP A 71 -23.41 -7.61 -10.34
N GLU A 72 -22.64 -7.70 -11.43
CA GLU A 72 -21.67 -8.79 -11.65
C GLU A 72 -20.59 -8.78 -10.57
N VAL A 73 -20.03 -7.60 -10.25
CA VAL A 73 -19.00 -7.47 -9.20
C VAL A 73 -19.58 -7.86 -7.84
N LEU A 74 -20.79 -7.40 -7.51
CA LEU A 74 -21.45 -7.77 -6.25
C LEU A 74 -21.78 -9.26 -6.18
N ALA A 75 -22.26 -9.86 -7.28
CA ALA A 75 -22.56 -11.29 -7.33
C ALA A 75 -21.31 -12.12 -7.01
N TYR A 76 -20.19 -11.76 -7.64
CA TYR A 76 -18.89 -12.40 -7.38
C TYR A 76 -18.43 -12.23 -5.94
N MET A 77 -18.48 -11.00 -5.41
CA MET A 77 -18.05 -10.72 -4.03
C MET A 77 -18.93 -11.39 -2.99
N ARG A 78 -20.25 -11.49 -3.23
CA ARG A 78 -21.17 -12.22 -2.35
C ARG A 78 -20.88 -13.71 -2.33
N PHE A 79 -20.57 -14.28 -3.50
CA PHE A 79 -20.16 -15.67 -3.58
C PHE A 79 -18.90 -15.93 -2.76
N LEU A 80 -17.84 -15.12 -2.94
CA LEU A 80 -16.60 -15.24 -2.17
C LEU A 80 -16.82 -15.03 -0.66
N GLY A 81 -17.72 -14.15 -0.30
CA GLY A 81 -18.08 -13.89 1.10
C GLY A 81 -18.76 -15.07 1.80
N GLY A 82 -19.37 -15.99 1.01
CA GLY A 82 -19.99 -17.21 1.54
C GLY A 82 -21.03 -16.97 2.64
N GLY A 83 -21.70 -15.82 2.64
CA GLY A 83 -22.67 -15.40 3.66
C GLY A 83 -22.05 -14.95 4.99
N ASN A 84 -20.71 -14.90 5.10
CA ASN A 84 -20.00 -14.53 6.34
C ASN A 84 -19.58 -13.05 6.38
N VAL A 85 -19.84 -12.30 5.32
CA VAL A 85 -19.51 -10.89 5.22
C VAL A 85 -20.78 -10.08 5.16
N ASP A 86 -20.81 -8.99 5.92
CA ASP A 86 -21.89 -8.03 5.92
C ASP A 86 -22.09 -7.41 4.53
N ASP A 87 -23.32 -7.42 4.02
CA ASP A 87 -23.64 -6.98 2.64
C ASP A 87 -23.41 -5.47 2.45
N ASP A 88 -23.60 -4.66 3.49
CA ASP A 88 -23.35 -3.21 3.42
C ASP A 88 -21.84 -2.95 3.23
N ARG A 89 -20.98 -3.77 3.87
CA ARG A 89 -19.53 -3.68 3.70
C ARG A 89 -19.09 -4.13 2.31
N LEU A 90 -19.69 -5.21 1.78
CA LEU A 90 -19.41 -5.65 0.41
C LEU A 90 -19.81 -4.58 -0.59
N THR A 91 -21.00 -4.04 -0.42
CA THR A 91 -21.55 -2.97 -1.26
C THR A 91 -20.65 -1.74 -1.20
N ALA A 92 -20.28 -1.28 -0.01
CA ALA A 92 -19.36 -0.15 0.16
C ALA A 92 -18.00 -0.40 -0.50
N PHE A 93 -17.45 -1.62 -0.38
CA PHE A 93 -16.18 -1.97 -1.03
C PHE A 93 -16.30 -1.88 -2.56
N VAL A 94 -17.36 -2.43 -3.14
CA VAL A 94 -17.59 -2.40 -4.60
C VAL A 94 -17.79 -0.97 -5.09
N ASP A 95 -18.58 -0.17 -4.38
CA ASP A 95 -18.91 1.19 -4.81
C ASP A 95 -17.73 2.17 -4.68
N TRP A 96 -16.92 2.02 -3.64
CA TRP A 96 -15.85 2.99 -3.36
C TRP A 96 -14.47 2.60 -3.89
N SER A 97 -14.20 1.32 -4.14
CA SER A 97 -12.85 0.90 -4.58
C SER A 97 -12.39 1.55 -5.89
N PRO A 98 -13.24 1.78 -6.92
CA PRO A 98 -12.83 2.53 -8.12
C PRO A 98 -12.44 3.98 -7.82
N GLU A 99 -13.16 4.64 -6.92
CA GLU A 99 -12.86 6.02 -6.52
C GLU A 99 -11.58 6.11 -5.69
N VAL A 100 -11.33 5.13 -4.83
CA VAL A 100 -10.07 5.01 -4.07
C VAL A 100 -8.90 4.84 -5.02
N LEU A 101 -9.03 4.04 -6.09
CA LEU A 101 -7.99 3.90 -7.10
C LEU A 101 -7.69 5.26 -7.76
N ARG A 102 -8.73 5.98 -8.23
CA ARG A 102 -8.59 7.33 -8.81
C ARG A 102 -8.00 8.34 -7.82
N PHE A 103 -8.36 8.23 -6.55
CA PHE A 103 -7.77 9.09 -5.51
C PHE A 103 -6.26 8.91 -5.43
N PHE A 104 -5.74 7.67 -5.41
CA PHE A 104 -4.31 7.44 -5.38
C PHE A 104 -3.61 7.86 -6.68
N GLU A 105 -4.28 7.77 -7.82
CA GLU A 105 -3.76 8.34 -9.08
C GLU A 105 -3.62 9.86 -8.99
N ARG A 106 -4.60 10.56 -8.44
CA ARG A 106 -4.48 12.00 -8.15
C ARG A 106 -3.36 12.30 -7.16
N CYS A 107 -3.04 11.36 -6.28
CA CYS A 107 -1.88 11.46 -5.40
C CYS A 107 -0.53 11.26 -6.12
N GLY A 108 -0.54 10.84 -7.39
CA GLY A 108 0.67 10.62 -8.21
C GLY A 108 1.14 9.18 -8.24
N VAL A 109 0.33 8.23 -7.76
CA VAL A 109 0.55 6.80 -7.95
C VAL A 109 0.06 6.41 -9.35
N ARG A 110 0.85 5.66 -10.09
CA ARG A 110 0.47 5.19 -11.43
C ARG A 110 0.13 3.71 -11.38
N PHE A 111 -1.00 3.36 -11.97
CA PHE A 111 -1.49 1.98 -12.04
C PHE A 111 -1.72 1.53 -13.47
N ARG A 112 -1.73 0.22 -13.65
CA ARG A 112 -2.15 -0.47 -14.87
C ARG A 112 -3.03 -1.67 -14.52
N VAL A 113 -3.93 -2.04 -15.43
CA VAL A 113 -4.62 -3.33 -15.33
C VAL A 113 -3.66 -4.46 -15.68
N VAL A 114 -3.77 -5.58 -14.99
CA VAL A 114 -2.94 -6.76 -15.22
C VAL A 114 -3.71 -7.78 -16.07
N ARG A 115 -3.19 -8.09 -17.25
CA ARG A 115 -3.73 -9.16 -18.10
C ARG A 115 -3.21 -10.52 -17.64
N GLY A 116 -4.02 -11.56 -17.88
CA GLY A 116 -3.65 -12.93 -17.54
C GLY A 116 -3.83 -13.31 -16.05
N VAL A 117 -4.40 -12.42 -15.23
CA VAL A 117 -4.88 -12.74 -13.89
C VAL A 117 -6.40 -12.85 -13.94
N THR A 118 -6.89 -14.07 -13.85
CA THR A 118 -8.32 -14.36 -13.74
C THR A 118 -8.81 -14.17 -12.32
N ASP A 119 -10.09 -13.92 -12.16
CA ASP A 119 -10.73 -14.08 -10.85
C ASP A 119 -10.61 -15.53 -10.38
N HIS A 120 -10.61 -15.74 -9.06
CA HIS A 120 -10.68 -17.08 -8.50
C HIS A 120 -11.99 -17.75 -8.93
N TYR A 121 -11.91 -19.03 -9.27
CA TYR A 121 -13.06 -19.80 -9.77
C TYR A 121 -13.67 -19.21 -11.05
N TYR A 122 -12.83 -18.60 -11.90
CA TYR A 122 -13.27 -18.09 -13.18
C TYR A 122 -14.02 -19.15 -13.97
N ASP A 123 -15.09 -18.72 -14.66
CA ASP A 123 -16.03 -19.52 -15.44
C ASP A 123 -16.95 -20.46 -14.62
N GLU A 124 -16.69 -20.65 -13.32
CA GLU A 124 -17.53 -21.48 -12.45
C GLU A 124 -18.46 -20.63 -11.55
N VAL A 125 -18.17 -19.35 -11.39
CA VAL A 125 -18.83 -18.47 -10.44
C VAL A 125 -19.49 -17.28 -11.15
N PRO A 126 -20.77 -17.00 -10.85
CA PRO A 126 -21.45 -15.85 -11.40
C PRO A 126 -20.68 -14.55 -11.18
N GLY A 127 -20.52 -13.77 -12.24
CA GLY A 127 -19.85 -12.49 -12.20
C GLY A 127 -18.32 -12.55 -12.14
N SER A 128 -17.71 -13.73 -12.27
CA SER A 128 -16.24 -13.85 -12.40
C SER A 128 -15.76 -13.41 -13.79
N HIS A 129 -14.56 -12.83 -13.84
CA HIS A 129 -13.97 -12.34 -15.08
C HIS A 129 -12.60 -12.95 -15.36
N ALA A 130 -12.28 -13.14 -16.67
CA ALA A 130 -10.99 -13.67 -17.13
C ALA A 130 -9.83 -12.71 -16.82
N PHE A 131 -10.05 -11.43 -16.88
CA PHE A 131 -9.16 -10.36 -16.42
C PHE A 131 -9.99 -9.06 -16.29
N SER A 132 -9.53 -8.10 -15.59
CA SER A 132 -10.02 -6.72 -15.50
C SER A 132 -9.87 -6.12 -14.11
N ARG A 133 -9.97 -6.95 -13.09
CA ARG A 133 -10.09 -6.50 -11.70
C ARG A 133 -8.78 -6.38 -10.97
N SER A 134 -7.74 -7.08 -11.45
CA SER A 134 -6.39 -6.96 -10.88
C SER A 134 -5.66 -5.79 -11.49
N VAL A 135 -5.23 -4.85 -10.66
CA VAL A 135 -4.36 -3.73 -11.04
C VAL A 135 -3.04 -3.81 -10.27
N GLU A 136 -1.97 -3.34 -10.88
CA GLU A 136 -0.66 -3.21 -10.24
C GLU A 136 -0.11 -1.81 -10.41
N ALA A 137 0.79 -1.39 -9.52
CA ALA A 137 1.52 -0.15 -9.69
C ALA A 137 2.54 -0.27 -10.82
N ASP A 138 2.71 0.79 -11.62
CA ASP A 138 3.78 0.88 -12.62
C ASP A 138 5.15 0.73 -11.96
N LEU A 139 6.12 0.25 -12.75
CA LEU A 139 7.51 0.27 -12.32
C LEU A 139 7.97 1.70 -12.00
N ILE A 140 8.70 1.82 -10.91
CA ILE A 140 9.31 3.08 -10.47
C ILE A 140 10.81 2.86 -10.29
N SER A 141 11.64 3.85 -10.64
CA SER A 141 13.05 3.80 -10.27
C SER A 141 13.23 4.12 -8.78
N GLY A 142 13.99 3.29 -8.08
CA GLY A 142 14.34 3.55 -6.68
C GLY A 142 15.08 4.88 -6.49
N PHE A 143 15.76 5.37 -7.51
CA PHE A 143 16.44 6.68 -7.48
C PHE A 143 15.46 7.85 -7.31
N GLU A 144 14.17 7.69 -7.67
CA GLU A 144 13.14 8.71 -7.45
C GLU A 144 12.84 8.97 -5.97
N LEU A 145 13.31 8.10 -5.07
CA LEU A 145 13.11 8.25 -3.62
C LEU A 145 14.23 9.02 -2.92
N GLY A 146 15.31 9.39 -3.63
CA GLY A 146 16.46 10.06 -3.02
C GLY A 146 17.01 9.25 -1.83
N ASP A 147 17.23 9.91 -0.70
CA ASP A 147 17.78 9.29 0.53
C ASP A 147 16.90 8.18 1.13
N TRP A 148 15.63 8.13 0.75
CA TRP A 148 14.73 7.07 1.18
C TRP A 148 14.91 5.76 0.44
N ARG A 149 15.64 5.75 -0.66
CA ARG A 149 15.90 4.57 -1.49
C ARG A 149 16.39 3.38 -0.68
N GLU A 150 17.39 3.62 0.18
CA GLU A 150 18.02 2.60 1.03
C GLU A 150 17.20 2.26 2.29
N ARG A 151 16.13 3.03 2.55
CA ARG A 151 15.25 2.82 3.70
C ARG A 151 14.01 2.00 3.38
N VAL A 152 13.81 1.61 2.14
CA VAL A 152 12.73 0.68 1.76
C VAL A 152 13.27 -0.74 1.81
N ALA A 153 12.54 -1.63 2.49
CA ALA A 153 12.88 -3.05 2.52
C ALA A 153 12.82 -3.65 1.12
N VAL A 154 13.83 -4.40 0.72
CA VAL A 154 13.87 -5.07 -0.58
C VAL A 154 13.74 -6.57 -0.34
N PRO A 155 12.69 -7.22 -0.87
CA PRO A 155 12.51 -8.66 -0.75
C PRO A 155 13.54 -9.40 -1.62
N HIS A 156 14.01 -10.55 -1.16
CA HIS A 156 14.97 -11.39 -1.89
C HIS A 156 14.28 -12.49 -2.72
N ASP A 157 13.04 -12.79 -2.40
CA ASP A 157 12.25 -13.90 -2.91
C ASP A 157 11.25 -13.50 -4.01
N VAL A 158 11.11 -12.20 -4.27
CA VAL A 158 10.20 -11.64 -5.28
C VAL A 158 11.00 -10.89 -6.35
N PRO A 159 10.89 -11.24 -7.64
CA PRO A 159 11.58 -10.51 -8.70
C PRO A 159 10.88 -9.15 -8.96
N CYS A 160 11.26 -8.14 -8.20
CA CYS A 160 10.62 -6.83 -8.20
C CYS A 160 10.98 -5.93 -9.40
N PHE A 161 11.94 -6.32 -10.23
CA PHE A 161 12.35 -5.59 -11.44
C PHE A 161 11.45 -5.85 -12.67
N VAL A 162 10.41 -6.68 -12.52
CA VAL A 162 9.41 -6.98 -13.56
C VAL A 162 8.01 -6.78 -12.98
N THR A 163 7.05 -6.44 -13.85
CA THR A 163 5.64 -6.36 -13.48
C THR A 163 5.05 -7.76 -13.27
N ALA A 164 3.91 -7.85 -12.62
CA ALA A 164 3.19 -9.12 -12.50
C ALA A 164 2.71 -9.60 -13.87
N GLU A 165 2.22 -8.69 -14.74
CA GLU A 165 1.79 -9.01 -16.10
C GLU A 165 2.94 -9.59 -16.94
N GLU A 166 4.12 -8.97 -16.91
CA GLU A 166 5.29 -9.48 -17.63
C GLU A 166 5.71 -10.87 -17.13
N GLN A 167 5.76 -11.04 -15.81
CA GLN A 167 6.11 -12.34 -15.25
C GLN A 167 5.15 -13.44 -15.70
N ILE A 168 3.86 -13.16 -15.74
CA ILE A 168 2.84 -14.11 -16.23
C ILE A 168 3.05 -14.38 -17.71
N ALA A 169 3.18 -13.33 -18.52
CA ALA A 169 3.38 -13.44 -19.97
C ALA A 169 4.66 -14.20 -20.34
N TRP A 170 5.68 -14.16 -19.48
CA TRP A 170 6.95 -14.86 -19.67
C TRP A 170 6.98 -16.27 -19.05
N GLY A 171 5.82 -16.82 -18.68
CA GLY A 171 5.69 -18.19 -18.18
C GLY A 171 5.94 -18.39 -16.69
N GLY A 172 5.88 -17.30 -15.91
CA GLY A 172 6.02 -17.34 -14.46
C GLY A 172 7.47 -17.40 -13.99
N VAL A 173 7.65 -17.50 -12.65
CA VAL A 173 8.97 -17.50 -12.00
C VAL A 173 9.85 -18.68 -12.45
N ASN A 174 9.25 -19.84 -12.68
CA ASN A 174 9.97 -21.04 -13.11
C ASN A 174 10.61 -20.89 -14.51
N SER A 175 10.12 -19.94 -15.30
CA SER A 175 10.67 -19.61 -16.63
C SER A 175 11.71 -18.48 -16.59
N ALA A 176 12.13 -18.01 -15.41
CA ALA A 176 13.08 -16.90 -15.26
C ALA A 176 14.37 -17.05 -16.10
N PRO A 177 14.96 -18.24 -16.31
CA PRO A 177 16.11 -18.40 -17.20
C PRO A 177 15.84 -18.01 -18.67
N HIS A 178 14.56 -17.97 -19.08
CA HIS A 178 14.14 -17.64 -20.44
C HIS A 178 13.60 -16.21 -20.58
N TRP A 179 13.60 -15.44 -19.51
CA TRP A 179 13.17 -14.05 -19.56
C TRP A 179 14.13 -13.20 -20.39
N ASN A 180 13.65 -12.02 -20.83
CA ASN A 180 14.48 -11.08 -21.59
C ASN A 180 15.63 -10.54 -20.71
N ALA A 181 16.79 -11.20 -20.79
CA ALA A 181 17.95 -10.91 -19.97
C ALA A 181 18.47 -9.47 -20.15
N ALA A 182 18.41 -8.92 -21.37
CA ALA A 182 18.85 -7.55 -21.64
C ALA A 182 17.96 -6.53 -20.93
N LEU A 183 16.64 -6.72 -20.99
CA LEU A 183 15.67 -5.87 -20.30
C LEU A 183 15.81 -5.97 -18.78
N VAL A 184 15.96 -7.18 -18.26
CA VAL A 184 16.18 -7.42 -16.82
C VAL A 184 17.46 -6.71 -16.35
N GLN A 185 18.56 -6.84 -17.09
CA GLN A 185 19.81 -6.17 -16.77
C GLN A 185 19.69 -4.65 -16.83
N GLN A 186 19.00 -4.10 -17.83
CA GLN A 186 18.72 -2.67 -17.92
C GLN A 186 17.96 -2.17 -16.69
N ARG A 187 16.88 -2.87 -16.31
CA ARG A 187 16.04 -2.50 -15.16
C ARG A 187 16.79 -2.57 -13.83
N ASN A 188 17.63 -3.58 -13.66
CA ASN A 188 18.49 -3.67 -12.48
C ASN A 188 19.45 -2.49 -12.37
N ARG A 189 20.06 -2.05 -13.49
CA ARG A 189 20.92 -0.86 -13.49
C ARG A 189 20.15 0.42 -13.16
N GLN A 190 18.86 0.50 -13.53
CA GLN A 190 17.98 1.62 -13.27
C GLN A 190 17.29 1.53 -11.89
N ASP A 191 17.60 0.48 -11.11
CA ASP A 191 16.93 0.17 -9.85
C ASP A 191 15.39 0.19 -9.99
N MET A 192 14.88 -0.44 -11.06
CA MET A 192 13.43 -0.48 -11.29
C MET A 192 12.76 -1.38 -10.27
N ARG A 193 11.72 -0.87 -9.66
CA ARG A 193 10.96 -1.52 -8.57
C ARG A 193 9.50 -1.65 -8.98
N GLY A 194 8.99 -2.86 -8.94
CA GLY A 194 7.60 -3.22 -9.25
C GLY A 194 6.98 -4.06 -8.14
N LYS A 195 5.80 -4.58 -8.42
CA LYS A 195 5.04 -5.42 -7.49
C LYS A 195 4.81 -4.70 -6.15
N GLY A 196 4.82 -5.43 -5.04
CA GLY A 196 4.64 -4.85 -3.70
C GLY A 196 5.71 -3.83 -3.34
N LEU A 197 6.96 -4.04 -3.77
CA LEU A 197 8.04 -3.06 -3.59
C LEU A 197 7.76 -1.77 -4.39
N GLY A 198 7.39 -1.89 -5.66
CA GLY A 198 7.04 -0.75 -6.50
C GLY A 198 5.83 0.02 -5.98
N LEU A 199 4.82 -0.71 -5.51
CA LEU A 199 3.64 -0.13 -4.87
C LEU A 199 4.03 0.71 -3.66
N VAL A 200 4.83 0.16 -2.73
CA VAL A 200 5.35 0.90 -1.57
C VAL A 200 6.15 2.12 -2.00
N CYS A 201 7.04 1.99 -2.97
CA CYS A 201 7.87 3.10 -3.46
C CYS A 201 7.04 4.24 -4.04
N GLN A 202 6.01 3.95 -4.83
CA GLN A 202 5.13 4.98 -5.39
C GLN A 202 4.33 5.71 -4.31
N PHE A 203 3.76 4.96 -3.35
CA PHE A 203 3.04 5.56 -2.23
C PHE A 203 3.97 6.36 -1.31
N LEU A 204 5.15 5.84 -0.99
CA LEU A 204 6.14 6.56 -0.19
C LEU A 204 6.55 7.87 -0.86
N ARG A 205 6.84 7.84 -2.18
CA ARG A 205 7.12 9.05 -2.94
C ARG A 205 5.99 10.07 -2.82
N ALA A 206 4.74 9.64 -2.99
CA ALA A 206 3.57 10.51 -2.87
C ALA A 206 3.41 11.12 -1.47
N VAL A 207 3.70 10.34 -0.43
CA VAL A 207 3.71 10.76 0.98
C VAL A 207 4.81 11.80 1.23
N LEU A 208 6.03 11.53 0.76
CA LEU A 208 7.18 12.43 0.95
C LEU A 208 6.99 13.78 0.22
N HIS A 209 6.45 13.76 -1.00
CA HIS A 209 6.15 14.98 -1.76
C HIS A 209 5.12 15.88 -1.07
N ARG A 210 4.30 15.32 -0.18
CA ARG A 210 3.33 16.06 0.64
C ARG A 210 3.88 16.51 1.99
N GLY A 211 5.16 16.28 2.24
CA GLY A 211 5.81 16.70 3.48
C GLY A 211 5.36 15.92 4.71
N VAL A 212 4.71 14.76 4.56
CA VAL A 212 4.32 13.92 5.69
C VAL A 212 5.58 13.42 6.41
N THR A 213 5.59 13.55 7.73
CA THR A 213 6.69 13.07 8.55
C THR A 213 6.67 11.54 8.64
N VAL A 214 7.80 10.90 8.30
CA VAL A 214 8.00 9.45 8.43
C VAL A 214 9.18 9.19 9.36
N LEU A 215 8.96 8.42 10.42
CA LEU A 215 9.96 8.08 11.41
C LEU A 215 10.12 6.56 11.49
N THR A 216 11.31 6.07 11.22
CA THR A 216 11.69 4.65 11.40
C THR A 216 12.27 4.40 12.79
N ASN A 217 12.41 3.13 13.16
CA ASN A 217 12.89 2.71 14.49
C ASN A 217 12.02 3.22 15.65
N GLN A 218 10.70 3.39 15.42
CA GLN A 218 9.74 3.88 16.39
C GLN A 218 8.80 2.74 16.81
N ASN A 219 9.20 1.98 17.81
CA ASN A 219 8.39 0.87 18.31
C ASN A 219 7.34 1.40 19.30
N VAL A 220 6.13 1.65 18.84
CA VAL A 220 5.01 2.09 19.70
C VAL A 220 4.61 0.94 20.61
N ARG A 221 4.67 1.20 21.92
CA ARG A 221 4.35 0.23 22.96
C ARG A 221 3.01 0.49 23.64
N ARG A 222 2.56 1.73 23.65
CA ARG A 222 1.36 2.11 24.38
C ARG A 222 0.66 3.30 23.72
N LEU A 223 -0.65 3.25 23.71
CA LEU A 223 -1.50 4.41 23.44
C LEU A 223 -1.86 5.06 24.78
N ALA A 224 -1.72 6.37 24.88
CA ALA A 224 -2.27 7.15 25.97
C ALA A 224 -3.72 7.49 25.63
N ALA A 225 -4.62 7.30 26.60
CA ALA A 225 -6.02 7.63 26.44
C ALA A 225 -6.52 8.37 27.68
N ASP A 226 -7.39 9.35 27.45
CA ASP A 226 -8.10 10.07 28.51
C ASP A 226 -9.58 10.11 28.13
N ASN A 227 -10.44 9.72 29.07
CA ASN A 227 -11.91 9.70 28.90
C ASN A 227 -12.35 8.98 27.61
N GLY A 228 -11.71 7.84 27.25
CA GLY A 228 -12.01 7.04 26.06
C GLY A 228 -11.47 7.61 24.76
N ARG A 229 -10.76 8.74 24.79
CA ARG A 229 -10.10 9.35 23.64
C ARG A 229 -8.60 9.09 23.67
N VAL A 230 -8.03 8.68 22.51
CA VAL A 230 -6.57 8.58 22.39
C VAL A 230 -5.98 9.99 22.36
N THR A 231 -5.07 10.27 23.29
CA THR A 231 -4.41 11.58 23.46
C THR A 231 -2.94 11.53 23.10
N GLY A 232 -2.38 10.35 22.86
CA GLY A 232 -0.99 10.21 22.48
C GLY A 232 -0.54 8.77 22.32
N SER A 233 0.72 8.60 21.94
CA SER A 233 1.39 7.30 21.93
C SER A 233 2.80 7.45 22.50
N SER A 234 3.32 6.38 23.09
CA SER A 234 4.73 6.30 23.48
C SER A 234 5.46 5.30 22.61
N SER A 235 6.60 5.69 22.06
CA SER A 235 7.48 4.83 21.30
C SER A 235 8.84 4.70 21.99
N VAL A 236 9.48 3.55 21.76
CA VAL A 236 10.86 3.27 22.19
C VAL A 236 11.68 3.00 20.94
N PRO A 237 12.88 3.61 20.78
CA PRO A 237 13.77 3.24 19.68
C PRO A 237 14.03 1.74 19.64
N ALA A 238 13.90 1.11 18.48
CA ALA A 238 14.04 -0.34 18.34
C ALA A 238 15.45 -0.85 18.66
N SER A 239 16.46 0.02 18.64
CA SER A 239 17.86 -0.28 18.92
C SER A 239 18.23 -0.33 20.42
N LEU A 240 17.31 0.02 21.32
CA LEU A 240 17.58 -0.04 22.75
C LEU A 240 17.16 -1.41 23.28
N SER A 241 18.16 -2.25 23.62
CA SER A 241 17.94 -3.47 24.38
C SER A 241 17.19 -3.16 25.70
N GLU A 242 16.45 -4.13 26.21
CA GLU A 242 15.48 -4.05 27.32
C GLU A 242 15.96 -3.40 28.65
N ARG A 243 17.11 -2.78 28.70
CA ARG A 243 17.72 -2.27 29.94
C ARG A 243 17.98 -0.75 30.01
N VAL A 244 17.53 0.04 29.03
CA VAL A 244 17.69 1.49 29.10
C VAL A 244 16.34 2.17 29.21
N THR A 245 16.18 2.89 30.30
CA THR A 245 14.97 3.67 30.67
C THR A 245 14.48 4.52 29.50
N ALA A 246 13.26 4.24 29.07
CA ALA A 246 12.59 4.89 27.96
C ALA A 246 12.59 6.42 28.09
N LEU A 247 13.19 7.12 27.13
CA LEU A 247 12.86 8.52 26.89
C LEU A 247 11.49 8.53 26.19
N PHE A 248 10.47 8.89 26.96
CA PHE A 248 9.11 9.00 26.44
C PHE A 248 8.99 10.26 25.57
N SER A 249 8.82 10.10 24.28
CA SER A 249 8.23 11.16 23.45
C SER A 249 6.71 11.02 23.53
N ARG A 250 6.04 11.97 24.16
CA ARG A 250 4.57 12.06 24.11
C ARG A 250 4.17 12.71 22.79
N LEU A 251 3.50 11.96 21.95
CA LEU A 251 2.82 12.47 20.77
C LEU A 251 1.33 12.59 21.13
N ALA A 252 0.83 13.82 21.14
CA ALA A 252 -0.59 14.06 21.35
C ALA A 252 -1.35 13.79 20.04
N VAL A 253 -2.37 12.97 20.10
CA VAL A 253 -3.29 12.71 18.99
C VAL A 253 -4.54 13.54 19.25
N MET A 254 -4.80 14.54 18.43
CA MET A 254 -6.08 15.24 18.41
C MET A 254 -6.91 14.74 17.23
N ALA A 255 -7.82 13.80 17.49
CA ALA A 255 -8.89 13.51 16.55
C ALA A 255 -10.00 14.55 16.75
N GLN A 256 -10.05 15.59 15.93
CA GLN A 256 -11.23 16.45 15.87
C GLN A 256 -12.28 15.77 14.98
N THR A 257 -13.29 15.19 15.60
CA THR A 257 -14.56 14.91 14.92
C THR A 257 -15.25 16.25 14.69
N ARG A 258 -15.19 16.79 13.47
CA ARG A 258 -16.15 17.82 13.06
C ARG A 258 -17.50 17.14 12.88
N ARG A 259 -18.49 17.61 13.65
CA ARG A 259 -19.92 17.36 13.42
C ARG A 259 -20.38 18.01 12.14
#